data_10b202d7bfdd6305ea77b42a90f3a396
#
_entry.id   10b202d7bfdd6305ea77b42a90f3a396
#
_cell.length_a   1.000
_cell.length_b   1.000
_cell.length_c   1.000
_cell.angle_alpha   90.00
_cell.angle_beta   90.00
_cell.angle_gamma   90.00
#
_symmetry.space_group_name_H-M   'P 1'
#
loop_
_entity.id
_entity.type
_entity.pdbx_description
1 polymer ?
#
loop_
_entity_poly.entity_id
_entity_poly.type
_entity_poly.pdbx_seq_one_letter_code
_entity_poly.pdbx_strand_id
1 'polypeptide(L)'
;MKSLSLAVTLFVLIAVGCAHSPQVASSPASQAQPTLTASKSDAAPQKPQKPAVKSKGTPAKTEKATADSDATMDYTEETTGEAKEEQAPAIADPIQPFNRAMFEFNDKLYFWLLKPVAQGYKAVVPEPARVSVKNFFSNLGFPIRFVSCLLQADVSCAATEVGRFTVNTIWGIGGLMDPAASNDLNLQKQDVDLGQTLGIWGVGQGFYIVWPLVGPSSVRDSIDIASEYFLYPLSYTSEIAPWYVYYIVRSYQEVNSTSLRIGDYEALKEAAIDPYLAIRDAYVQYRWKKIKLKGAPIEQLAPGGVRLEK
;
A
#
# COMPACT_ATOMS: atom_id res chain seq x y z
N MET A 1 -27.88 -26.30 -1.33
CA MET A 1 -27.11 -25.96 -2.53
C MET A 1 -27.67 -24.78 -3.34
N LYS A 2 -28.98 -24.53 -3.38
CA LYS A 2 -29.59 -23.40 -4.14
C LYS A 2 -29.55 -22.05 -3.42
N SER A 3 -29.42 -22.01 -2.08
CA SER A 3 -29.48 -20.78 -1.28
C SER A 3 -28.17 -19.96 -1.29
N LEU A 4 -27.01 -20.58 -1.40
CA LEU A 4 -25.73 -19.90 -1.42
C LEU A 4 -25.42 -19.31 -2.81
N SER A 5 -25.84 -20.03 -3.88
CA SER A 5 -25.81 -19.50 -5.25
C SER A 5 -26.68 -18.24 -5.38
N LEU A 6 -27.82 -18.21 -4.68
CA LEU A 6 -28.71 -17.07 -4.64
C LEU A 6 -28.06 -15.86 -3.92
N ALA A 7 -27.30 -16.10 -2.84
CA ALA A 7 -26.63 -15.03 -2.09
C ALA A 7 -25.47 -14.40 -2.89
N VAL A 8 -24.69 -15.20 -3.62
CA VAL A 8 -23.60 -14.70 -4.48
C VAL A 8 -24.18 -13.96 -5.70
N THR A 9 -25.26 -14.48 -6.29
CA THR A 9 -25.96 -13.82 -7.41
C THR A 9 -26.64 -12.54 -6.94
N LEU A 10 -27.22 -12.52 -5.74
CA LEU A 10 -27.82 -11.33 -5.15
C LEU A 10 -26.76 -10.25 -4.82
N PHE A 11 -25.59 -10.66 -4.37
CA PHE A 11 -24.47 -9.74 -4.10
C PHE A 11 -23.93 -9.08 -5.39
N VAL A 12 -23.83 -9.87 -6.48
CA VAL A 12 -23.44 -9.35 -7.81
C VAL A 12 -24.52 -8.43 -8.37
N LEU A 13 -25.80 -8.75 -8.17
CA LEU A 13 -26.93 -7.91 -8.62
C LEU A 13 -27.07 -6.62 -7.80
N ILE A 14 -26.77 -6.64 -6.51
CA ILE A 14 -26.75 -5.43 -5.66
C ILE A 14 -25.60 -4.51 -6.08
N ALA A 15 -24.44 -5.05 -6.45
CA ALA A 15 -23.30 -4.25 -6.95
C ALA A 15 -23.59 -3.60 -8.31
N VAL A 16 -24.45 -4.20 -9.14
CA VAL A 16 -24.88 -3.67 -10.46
C VAL A 16 -26.12 -2.77 -10.34
N GLY A 17 -26.96 -2.96 -9.30
CA GLY A 17 -28.26 -2.28 -9.13
C GLY A 17 -28.22 -0.85 -8.61
N CYS A 18 -27.07 -0.32 -8.13
CA CYS A 18 -26.97 1.04 -7.60
C CYS A 18 -26.73 2.13 -8.66
N ALA A 19 -26.87 1.84 -9.95
CA ALA A 19 -26.68 2.81 -11.03
C ALA A 19 -27.97 3.50 -11.50
N HIS A 20 -29.09 3.40 -10.77
CA HIS A 20 -30.31 4.13 -11.09
C HIS A 20 -30.55 5.23 -10.05
N SER A 21 -30.12 6.45 -10.39
CA SER A 21 -30.52 7.67 -9.68
C SER A 21 -31.95 8.04 -10.08
N PRO A 22 -32.89 8.26 -9.15
CA PRO A 22 -34.16 8.87 -9.49
C PRO A 22 -33.93 10.34 -9.83
N GLN A 23 -34.30 10.74 -11.02
CA GLN A 23 -34.47 12.14 -11.40
C GLN A 23 -35.53 12.78 -10.50
N VAL A 24 -35.09 13.69 -9.62
CA VAL A 24 -36.01 14.58 -8.93
C VAL A 24 -36.35 15.72 -9.88
N ALA A 25 -37.63 15.77 -10.23
CA ALA A 25 -38.25 16.84 -11.04
C ALA A 25 -38.05 18.19 -10.36
N SER A 26 -37.46 19.12 -11.08
CA SER A 26 -37.39 20.53 -10.72
C SER A 26 -38.74 21.19 -10.92
N SER A 27 -39.27 21.83 -9.89
CA SER A 27 -40.38 22.79 -9.96
C SER A 27 -39.85 24.19 -9.63
N PRO A 28 -40.33 25.23 -10.37
CA PRO A 28 -39.73 26.56 -10.33
C PRO A 28 -40.44 27.49 -9.34
N ALA A 29 -39.70 28.25 -8.57
CA ALA A 29 -40.16 29.52 -7.99
C ALA A 29 -39.00 30.41 -7.63
N SER A 30 -38.94 31.48 -8.29
CA SER A 30 -39.14 32.89 -7.95
C SER A 30 -37.91 33.68 -7.51
N GLN A 31 -37.48 34.50 -8.41
CA GLN A 31 -36.94 35.88 -8.40
C GLN A 31 -36.54 36.51 -7.05
N ALA A 32 -35.30 36.98 -7.01
CA ALA A 32 -35.00 38.38 -6.67
C ALA A 32 -33.53 38.71 -7.02
N GLN A 33 -33.34 39.56 -8.02
CA GLN A 33 -32.12 40.38 -8.23
C GLN A 33 -32.06 41.53 -7.23
N PRO A 34 -30.86 42.04 -6.93
CA PRO A 34 -30.57 43.37 -7.42
C PRO A 34 -29.24 43.52 -8.14
N THR A 35 -29.34 44.26 -9.22
CA THR A 35 -28.31 44.92 -10.02
C THR A 35 -27.42 45.85 -9.20
N LEU A 36 -26.11 45.89 -9.48
CA LEU A 36 -25.30 47.15 -9.54
C LEU A 36 -24.04 46.92 -10.38
N THR A 37 -24.08 47.57 -11.53
CA THR A 37 -23.14 48.41 -12.28
C THR A 37 -21.67 48.00 -12.45
N ALA A 38 -21.33 48.02 -13.71
CA ALA A 38 -20.06 47.90 -14.38
C ALA A 38 -19.00 48.94 -13.96
N SER A 39 -17.74 48.52 -14.02
CA SER A 39 -16.66 49.39 -14.44
C SER A 39 -15.63 48.59 -15.24
N LYS A 40 -15.45 49.03 -16.50
CA LYS A 40 -14.44 48.62 -17.45
C LYS A 40 -13.09 49.18 -17.02
N SER A 41 -12.01 48.42 -17.10
CA SER A 41 -10.68 48.95 -17.38
C SER A 41 -9.86 47.87 -18.10
N ASP A 42 -9.48 48.23 -19.31
CA ASP A 42 -8.55 47.53 -20.20
C ASP A 42 -7.12 47.64 -19.66
N ALA A 43 -6.37 46.51 -19.70
CA ALA A 43 -4.93 46.57 -19.94
C ALA A 43 -4.36 45.20 -20.31
N ALA A 44 -3.63 45.16 -21.41
CA ALA A 44 -3.02 44.04 -22.09
C ALA A 44 -1.78 43.44 -21.37
N PRO A 45 -1.26 42.28 -21.83
CA PRO A 45 -0.34 41.44 -21.09
C PRO A 45 1.13 41.85 -21.24
N GLN A 46 1.91 41.83 -20.16
CA GLN A 46 3.36 41.96 -20.17
C GLN A 46 4.08 40.62 -19.94
N LYS A 47 5.01 40.34 -20.84
CA LYS A 47 5.98 39.25 -20.87
C LYS A 47 7.05 39.40 -19.77
N PRO A 48 7.60 38.33 -19.20
CA PRO A 48 8.63 38.40 -18.18
C PRO A 48 10.03 38.66 -18.78
N GLN A 49 10.75 39.62 -18.20
CA GLN A 49 12.16 39.93 -18.48
C GLN A 49 13.08 39.21 -17.48
N LYS A 50 14.15 38.68 -18.05
CA LYS A 50 15.28 37.99 -17.44
C LYS A 50 16.32 39.03 -16.98
N PRO A 51 16.93 38.99 -15.79
CA PRO A 51 18.08 39.82 -15.48
C PRO A 51 19.38 39.11 -15.83
N ALA A 52 20.23 39.87 -16.54
CA ALA A 52 21.58 39.48 -16.93
C ALA A 52 22.60 39.84 -15.83
N VAL A 53 23.53 38.88 -15.64
CA VAL A 53 24.75 39.05 -14.82
C VAL A 53 25.78 39.87 -15.56
N LYS A 54 26.41 40.82 -14.89
CA LYS A 54 27.69 41.43 -15.32
C LYS A 54 28.74 41.29 -14.21
N SER A 55 29.81 40.62 -14.60
CA SER A 55 31.08 40.49 -13.90
C SER A 55 31.96 41.72 -14.06
N LYS A 56 32.80 42.00 -13.05
CA LYS A 56 34.15 42.61 -13.08
C LYS A 56 34.61 42.73 -11.63
N GLY A 57 35.75 42.33 -11.18
CA GLY A 57 37.09 42.19 -11.73
C GLY A 57 38.04 42.42 -10.54
N THR A 58 39.06 41.65 -10.45
CA THR A 58 40.26 41.52 -9.58
C THR A 58 41.07 42.87 -9.45
N PRO A 59 42.18 43.05 -8.66
CA PRO A 59 42.97 42.12 -7.79
C PRO A 59 43.59 42.68 -6.50
N ALA A 60 44.14 41.75 -5.69
CA ALA A 60 45.37 41.79 -4.90
C ALA A 60 45.70 42.88 -3.88
N LYS A 61 46.06 42.48 -2.68
CA LYS A 61 47.45 42.64 -2.16
C LYS A 61 47.65 41.88 -0.83
N THR A 62 48.78 41.23 -0.79
CA THR A 62 49.48 40.57 0.31
C THR A 62 49.83 41.56 1.42
N GLU A 63 49.68 41.15 2.70
CA GLU A 63 50.66 41.51 3.73
C GLU A 63 50.64 40.55 4.91
N LYS A 64 51.80 40.24 5.39
CA LYS A 64 52.26 39.21 6.35
C LYS A 64 52.56 39.89 7.68
N ALA A 65 52.09 39.35 8.81
CA ALA A 65 52.76 39.49 10.11
C ALA A 65 52.10 38.57 11.14
N THR A 66 52.78 37.55 11.51
CA THR A 66 53.33 37.09 12.80
C THR A 66 52.45 37.12 14.05
N ALA A 67 52.23 35.90 14.53
CA ALA A 67 52.53 35.39 15.88
C ALA A 67 51.54 35.60 17.04
N ASP A 68 51.17 34.47 17.58
CA ASP A 68 51.06 34.10 18.99
C ASP A 68 49.71 34.27 19.66
N SER A 69 49.11 33.17 19.99
CA SER A 69 48.80 32.59 21.30
C SER A 69 47.65 31.59 21.23
N ASP A 70 47.99 30.40 21.45
CA ASP A 70 47.37 29.30 22.22
C ASP A 70 45.98 29.64 22.77
N ALA A 71 44.94 29.03 22.12
CA ALA A 71 43.67 28.67 22.72
C ALA A 71 43.14 27.48 21.94
N THR A 72 43.49 26.29 22.39
CA THR A 72 42.83 25.00 22.09
C THR A 72 41.35 25.13 22.47
N MET A 73 40.51 25.50 21.51
CA MET A 73 39.10 25.23 21.59
C MET A 73 38.90 23.79 21.16
N ASP A 74 38.73 22.95 22.22
CA ASP A 74 38.21 21.59 22.13
C ASP A 74 36.83 21.65 21.51
N TYR A 75 36.75 21.48 20.17
CA TYR A 75 35.51 21.15 19.52
C TYR A 75 35.23 19.69 19.83
N THR A 76 34.57 19.47 20.95
CA THR A 76 33.78 18.25 21.12
C THR A 76 32.86 18.17 19.92
N GLU A 77 33.21 17.36 18.92
CA GLU A 77 32.26 16.82 17.96
C GLU A 77 31.16 16.15 18.80
N GLU A 78 30.09 16.93 19.05
CA GLU A 78 28.80 16.31 19.31
C GLU A 78 28.51 15.42 18.09
N THR A 79 28.89 14.17 18.22
CA THR A 79 28.40 13.08 17.39
C THR A 79 26.89 13.08 17.59
N THR A 80 26.19 13.88 16.78
CA THR A 80 24.79 13.65 16.51
C THR A 80 24.73 12.20 16.06
N GLY A 81 24.29 11.35 16.98
CA GLY A 81 24.06 9.95 16.71
C GLY A 81 23.02 9.85 15.61
N GLU A 82 23.48 9.90 14.36
CA GLU A 82 22.71 9.35 13.25
C GLU A 82 22.44 7.91 13.64
N ALA A 83 21.19 7.65 14.04
CA ALA A 83 20.74 6.29 14.22
C ALA A 83 21.00 5.60 12.87
N LYS A 84 22.06 4.79 12.79
CA LYS A 84 22.34 3.95 11.63
C LYS A 84 21.06 3.19 11.39
N GLU A 85 20.32 3.56 10.35
CA GLU A 85 19.22 2.73 9.87
C GLU A 85 19.81 1.35 9.60
N GLU A 86 19.48 0.41 10.44
CA GLU A 86 19.94 -0.97 10.34
C GLU A 86 19.38 -1.54 9.05
N GLN A 87 20.20 -1.60 8.01
CA GLN A 87 19.79 -2.07 6.69
C GLN A 87 19.55 -3.57 6.73
N ALA A 88 18.53 -4.02 6.00
CA ALA A 88 18.27 -5.44 5.84
C ALA A 88 19.45 -6.13 5.16
N PRO A 89 19.79 -7.36 5.55
CA PRO A 89 20.83 -8.13 4.89
C PRO A 89 20.45 -8.40 3.42
N ALA A 90 21.45 -8.32 2.53
CA ALA A 90 21.24 -8.61 1.11
C ALA A 90 20.73 -10.05 0.92
N ILE A 91 19.75 -10.23 0.03
CA ILE A 91 19.24 -11.56 -0.34
C ILE A 91 19.98 -12.10 -1.57
N ALA A 92 20.32 -13.39 -1.54
CA ALA A 92 20.89 -14.06 -2.69
C ALA A 92 19.85 -14.22 -3.81
N ASP A 93 20.30 -14.09 -5.07
CA ASP A 93 19.44 -14.19 -6.24
C ASP A 93 20.09 -15.10 -7.29
N PRO A 94 20.22 -16.41 -7.02
CA PRO A 94 20.91 -17.35 -7.92
C PRO A 94 20.13 -17.63 -9.21
N ILE A 95 18.83 -17.36 -9.24
CA ILE A 95 17.94 -17.53 -10.40
C ILE A 95 17.54 -16.17 -11.01
N GLN A 96 18.42 -15.17 -10.91
CA GLN A 96 18.15 -13.81 -11.40
C GLN A 96 17.59 -13.75 -12.83
N PRO A 97 18.08 -14.53 -13.84
CA PRO A 97 17.50 -14.49 -15.18
C PRO A 97 16.02 -14.89 -15.21
N PHE A 98 15.63 -15.91 -14.44
CA PHE A 98 14.24 -16.31 -14.30
C PHE A 98 13.43 -15.23 -13.58
N ASN A 99 13.94 -14.70 -12.48
CA ASN A 99 13.27 -13.65 -11.70
C ASN A 99 13.05 -12.39 -12.52
N ARG A 100 14.03 -11.97 -13.35
CA ARG A 100 13.85 -10.84 -14.27
C ARG A 100 12.79 -11.13 -15.33
N ALA A 101 12.77 -12.34 -15.90
CA ALA A 101 11.74 -12.71 -16.88
C ALA A 101 10.33 -12.67 -16.26
N MET A 102 10.17 -13.17 -15.03
CA MET A 102 8.89 -13.15 -14.31
C MET A 102 8.50 -11.73 -13.88
N PHE A 103 9.46 -10.91 -13.49
CA PHE A 103 9.26 -9.49 -13.22
C PHE A 103 8.72 -8.77 -14.46
N GLU A 104 9.36 -8.93 -15.62
CA GLU A 104 8.92 -8.36 -16.90
C GLU A 104 7.51 -8.86 -17.31
N PHE A 105 7.24 -10.14 -17.08
CA PHE A 105 5.91 -10.71 -17.32
C PHE A 105 4.85 -10.02 -16.45
N ASN A 106 5.10 -9.93 -15.14
CA ASN A 106 4.18 -9.29 -14.18
C ASN A 106 4.01 -7.78 -14.47
N ASP A 107 5.10 -7.10 -14.84
CA ASP A 107 5.08 -5.68 -15.24
C ASP A 107 4.19 -5.45 -16.47
N LYS A 108 4.38 -6.25 -17.52
CA LYS A 108 3.53 -6.16 -18.72
C LYS A 108 2.07 -6.50 -18.41
N LEU A 109 1.83 -7.52 -17.60
CA LEU A 109 0.47 -7.89 -17.18
C LEU A 109 -0.19 -6.75 -16.41
N TYR A 110 0.56 -6.07 -15.53
CA TYR A 110 0.06 -4.90 -14.82
C TYR A 110 -0.32 -3.77 -15.79
N PHE A 111 0.58 -3.35 -16.67
CA PHE A 111 0.34 -2.20 -17.55
C PHE A 111 -0.67 -2.49 -18.66
N TRP A 112 -0.71 -3.70 -19.21
CA TRP A 112 -1.56 -4.02 -20.37
C TRP A 112 -2.93 -4.54 -19.98
N LEU A 113 -3.07 -5.15 -18.81
CA LEU A 113 -4.33 -5.76 -18.39
C LEU A 113 -4.85 -5.18 -17.08
N LEU A 114 -4.09 -5.32 -15.99
CA LEU A 114 -4.61 -5.04 -14.65
C LEU A 114 -4.91 -3.54 -14.45
N LYS A 115 -3.97 -2.67 -14.81
CA LYS A 115 -4.13 -1.22 -14.68
C LYS A 115 -5.31 -0.66 -15.49
N PRO A 116 -5.45 -0.92 -16.82
CA PRO A 116 -6.60 -0.40 -17.56
C PRO A 116 -7.94 -0.94 -17.04
N VAL A 117 -8.02 -2.20 -16.64
CA VAL A 117 -9.24 -2.76 -16.03
C VAL A 117 -9.53 -2.07 -14.69
N ALA A 118 -8.51 -1.88 -13.83
CA ALA A 118 -8.66 -1.20 -12.55
C ALA A 118 -9.03 0.29 -12.72
N GLN A 119 -8.54 0.96 -13.76
CA GLN A 119 -8.94 2.34 -14.09
C GLN A 119 -10.41 2.40 -14.53
N GLY A 120 -10.84 1.48 -15.40
CA GLY A 120 -12.25 1.38 -15.79
C GLY A 120 -13.17 1.10 -14.60
N TYR A 121 -12.77 0.18 -13.73
CA TYR A 121 -13.47 -0.13 -12.48
C TYR A 121 -13.54 1.09 -11.55
N LYS A 122 -12.42 1.83 -11.36
CA LYS A 122 -12.35 3.06 -10.58
C LYS A 122 -13.28 4.16 -11.12
N ALA A 123 -13.47 4.24 -12.43
CA ALA A 123 -14.33 5.24 -13.05
C ALA A 123 -15.83 4.99 -12.78
N VAL A 124 -16.23 3.73 -12.60
CA VAL A 124 -17.63 3.33 -12.40
C VAL A 124 -17.98 3.17 -10.92
N VAL A 125 -17.04 2.62 -10.12
CA VAL A 125 -17.29 2.28 -8.70
C VAL A 125 -16.69 3.36 -7.79
N PRO A 126 -17.50 4.04 -6.98
CA PRO A 126 -17.02 5.07 -6.08
C PRO A 126 -16.07 4.51 -5.01
N GLU A 127 -15.14 5.35 -4.54
CA GLU A 127 -14.09 4.94 -3.60
C GLU A 127 -14.62 4.26 -2.32
N PRO A 128 -15.67 4.76 -1.64
CA PRO A 128 -16.20 4.10 -0.46
C PRO A 128 -16.63 2.64 -0.70
N ALA A 129 -17.22 2.35 -1.87
CA ALA A 129 -17.60 0.98 -2.24
C ALA A 129 -16.36 0.10 -2.47
N ARG A 130 -15.30 0.63 -3.12
CA ARG A 130 -14.04 -0.08 -3.32
C ARG A 130 -13.32 -0.35 -2.00
N VAL A 131 -13.36 0.59 -1.05
CA VAL A 131 -12.84 0.41 0.30
C VAL A 131 -13.65 -0.67 1.04
N SER A 132 -14.97 -0.67 0.93
CA SER A 132 -15.82 -1.71 1.53
C SER A 132 -15.48 -3.12 1.00
N VAL A 133 -15.28 -3.25 -0.31
CA VAL A 133 -14.83 -4.52 -0.91
C VAL A 133 -13.46 -4.94 -0.36
N LYS A 134 -12.49 -4.01 -0.26
CA LYS A 134 -11.18 -4.26 0.35
C LYS A 134 -11.32 -4.74 1.79
N ASN A 135 -12.18 -4.10 2.58
CA ASN A 135 -12.43 -4.48 3.98
C ASN A 135 -13.02 -5.87 4.09
N PHE A 136 -13.99 -6.22 3.24
CA PHE A 136 -14.57 -7.55 3.18
C PHE A 136 -13.52 -8.65 2.95
N PHE A 137 -12.68 -8.49 1.92
CA PHE A 137 -11.60 -9.46 1.65
C PHE A 137 -10.54 -9.47 2.76
N SER A 138 -10.27 -8.31 3.36
CA SER A 138 -9.39 -8.22 4.53
C SER A 138 -9.97 -8.99 5.73
N ASN A 139 -11.27 -8.87 5.99
CA ASN A 139 -11.95 -9.61 7.05
C ASN A 139 -11.91 -11.13 6.78
N LEU A 140 -12.11 -11.53 5.54
CA LEU A 140 -12.03 -12.92 5.10
C LEU A 140 -10.63 -13.55 5.29
N GLY A 141 -9.57 -12.74 5.26
CA GLY A 141 -8.20 -13.16 5.57
C GLY A 141 -7.90 -13.37 7.06
N PHE A 142 -8.89 -13.22 7.95
CA PHE A 142 -8.74 -13.44 9.40
C PHE A 142 -8.08 -14.77 9.76
N PRO A 143 -8.44 -15.96 9.19
CA PRO A 143 -7.86 -17.22 9.64
C PRO A 143 -6.35 -17.29 9.46
N ILE A 144 -5.81 -16.72 8.38
CA ILE A 144 -4.36 -16.70 8.13
C ILE A 144 -3.66 -15.89 9.22
N ARG A 145 -4.16 -14.69 9.54
CA ARG A 145 -3.58 -13.81 10.56
C ARG A 145 -3.71 -14.40 11.96
N PHE A 146 -4.87 -14.95 12.29
CA PHE A 146 -5.11 -15.59 13.57
C PHE A 146 -4.17 -16.78 13.83
N VAL A 147 -4.04 -17.69 12.85
CA VAL A 147 -3.11 -18.83 12.93
C VAL A 147 -1.67 -18.33 13.04
N SER A 148 -1.28 -17.31 12.27
CA SER A 148 0.06 -16.72 12.34
C SER A 148 0.35 -16.13 13.72
N CYS A 149 -0.61 -15.41 14.35
CA CYS A 149 -0.46 -14.91 15.72
C CYS A 149 -0.28 -16.05 16.73
N LEU A 150 -1.09 -17.12 16.63
CA LEU A 150 -0.98 -18.27 17.52
C LEU A 150 0.38 -18.96 17.39
N LEU A 151 0.86 -19.16 16.16
CA LEU A 151 2.16 -19.78 15.91
C LEU A 151 3.33 -18.90 16.38
N GLN A 152 3.14 -17.58 16.47
CA GLN A 152 4.09 -16.66 17.07
C GLN A 152 4.00 -16.62 18.61
N ALA A 153 3.09 -17.39 19.22
CA ALA A 153 2.75 -17.35 20.64
C ALA A 153 2.34 -15.93 21.12
N ASP A 154 1.81 -15.11 20.23
CA ASP A 154 1.34 -13.77 20.51
C ASP A 154 -0.18 -13.77 20.76
N VAL A 155 -0.53 -13.96 22.04
CA VAL A 155 -1.94 -14.02 22.47
C VAL A 155 -2.64 -12.68 22.27
N SER A 156 -1.92 -11.55 22.41
CA SER A 156 -2.47 -10.22 22.22
C SER A 156 -2.85 -10.00 20.76
N CYS A 157 -1.97 -10.37 19.83
CA CYS A 157 -2.23 -10.37 18.41
C CYS A 157 -3.46 -11.24 18.06
N ALA A 158 -3.50 -12.49 18.56
CA ALA A 158 -4.60 -13.40 18.31
C ALA A 158 -5.94 -12.87 18.83
N ALA A 159 -5.96 -12.32 20.05
CA ALA A 159 -7.14 -11.71 20.65
C ALA A 159 -7.61 -10.48 19.85
N THR A 160 -6.68 -9.63 19.41
CA THR A 160 -6.97 -8.47 18.56
C THR A 160 -7.62 -8.90 17.25
N GLU A 161 -7.08 -9.92 16.57
CA GLU A 161 -7.65 -10.42 15.31
C GLU A 161 -9.04 -11.04 15.49
N VAL A 162 -9.28 -11.78 16.59
CA VAL A 162 -10.62 -12.30 16.94
C VAL A 162 -11.59 -11.14 17.21
N GLY A 163 -11.16 -10.14 17.99
CA GLY A 163 -11.97 -8.95 18.27
C GLY A 163 -12.33 -8.21 16.98
N ARG A 164 -11.36 -7.98 16.10
CA ARG A 164 -11.59 -7.35 14.80
C ARG A 164 -12.57 -8.13 13.93
N PHE A 165 -12.33 -9.44 13.79
CA PHE A 165 -13.20 -10.29 12.99
C PHE A 165 -14.65 -10.24 13.50
N THR A 166 -14.84 -10.35 14.82
CA THR A 166 -16.16 -10.34 15.45
C THR A 166 -16.86 -8.99 15.26
N VAL A 167 -16.17 -7.89 15.58
CA VAL A 167 -16.70 -6.53 15.44
C VAL A 167 -17.03 -6.22 13.97
N ASN A 168 -16.10 -6.49 13.06
CA ASN A 168 -16.30 -6.19 11.65
C ASN A 168 -17.37 -7.09 11.00
N THR A 169 -17.54 -8.31 11.48
CA THR A 169 -18.58 -9.20 10.97
C THR A 169 -19.97 -8.80 11.47
N ILE A 170 -20.12 -8.47 12.75
CA ILE A 170 -21.42 -8.16 13.36
C ILE A 170 -21.84 -6.72 13.05
N TRP A 171 -20.99 -5.74 13.38
CA TRP A 171 -21.31 -4.32 13.23
C TRP A 171 -20.81 -3.73 11.91
N GLY A 172 -19.88 -4.39 11.24
CA GLY A 172 -19.33 -3.99 9.94
C GLY A 172 -20.03 -4.62 8.73
N ILE A 173 -21.21 -5.19 8.90
CA ILE A 173 -22.03 -5.80 7.82
C ILE A 173 -21.21 -6.89 7.09
N GLY A 174 -20.80 -7.94 7.83
CA GLY A 174 -19.99 -9.02 7.26
C GLY A 174 -18.57 -8.62 6.87
N GLY A 175 -18.05 -7.52 7.40
CA GLY A 175 -16.71 -7.02 7.10
C GLY A 175 -16.62 -5.98 5.98
N LEU A 176 -17.74 -5.49 5.46
CA LEU A 176 -17.76 -4.38 4.49
C LEU A 176 -17.29 -3.06 5.09
N MET A 177 -17.49 -2.88 6.38
CA MET A 177 -16.98 -1.76 7.17
C MET A 177 -15.90 -2.24 8.14
N ASP A 178 -15.08 -1.33 8.66
CA ASP A 178 -14.03 -1.61 9.65
C ASP A 178 -14.25 -0.81 10.95
N PRO A 179 -15.37 -1.04 11.68
CA PRO A 179 -15.61 -0.38 12.95
C PRO A 179 -14.58 -0.74 14.03
N ALA A 180 -13.90 -1.89 13.90
CA ALA A 180 -12.82 -2.28 14.81
C ALA A 180 -11.64 -1.31 14.80
N ALA A 181 -11.37 -0.64 13.67
CA ALA A 181 -10.32 0.36 13.55
C ALA A 181 -10.73 1.76 14.01
N SER A 182 -11.98 1.94 14.51
CA SER A 182 -12.46 3.22 15.02
C SER A 182 -11.61 3.71 16.21
N ASN A 183 -11.63 5.03 16.45
CA ASN A 183 -10.91 5.63 17.58
C ASN A 183 -11.33 5.07 18.96
N ASP A 184 -12.56 4.61 19.07
CA ASP A 184 -13.12 4.09 20.34
C ASP A 184 -12.58 2.69 20.67
N LEU A 185 -12.44 1.83 19.66
CA LEU A 185 -11.99 0.44 19.85
C LEU A 185 -10.48 0.29 19.62
N ASN A 186 -9.92 1.05 18.70
CA ASN A 186 -8.51 1.09 18.35
C ASN A 186 -7.87 -0.31 18.14
N LEU A 187 -8.63 -1.25 17.62
CA LEU A 187 -8.14 -2.58 17.28
C LEU A 187 -7.48 -2.51 15.90
N GLN A 188 -6.18 -2.25 15.84
CA GLN A 188 -5.46 -2.14 14.59
C GLN A 188 -5.25 -3.50 13.93
N LYS A 189 -5.39 -3.54 12.58
CA LYS A 189 -5.13 -4.75 11.81
C LYS A 189 -3.68 -5.17 11.96
N GLN A 190 -3.47 -6.43 12.29
CA GLN A 190 -2.15 -7.01 12.35
C GLN A 190 -1.69 -7.44 10.95
N ASP A 191 -0.49 -7.01 10.54
CA ASP A 191 0.11 -7.45 9.28
C ASP A 191 1.02 -8.65 9.55
N VAL A 192 0.41 -9.80 9.80
CA VAL A 192 1.10 -11.05 10.11
C VAL A 192 0.77 -12.13 9.08
N ASP A 193 1.76 -12.96 8.78
CA ASP A 193 1.66 -14.10 7.85
C ASP A 193 2.58 -15.25 8.29
N LEU A 194 2.49 -16.41 7.62
CA LEU A 194 3.30 -17.58 7.95
C LEU A 194 4.77 -17.40 7.60
N GLY A 195 5.10 -16.69 6.52
CA GLY A 195 6.49 -16.38 6.17
C GLY A 195 7.18 -15.53 7.24
N GLN A 196 6.47 -14.53 7.80
CA GLN A 196 6.94 -13.78 8.96
C GLN A 196 7.13 -14.68 10.18
N THR A 197 6.16 -15.56 10.46
CA THR A 197 6.21 -16.51 11.58
C THR A 197 7.46 -17.38 11.51
N LEU A 198 7.75 -17.95 10.33
CA LEU A 198 8.98 -18.71 10.12
C LEU A 198 10.23 -17.85 10.32
N GLY A 199 10.20 -16.58 9.89
CA GLY A 199 11.29 -15.64 10.12
C GLY A 199 11.54 -15.35 11.60
N ILE A 200 10.50 -15.19 12.41
CA ILE A 200 10.58 -15.02 13.87
C ILE A 200 11.15 -16.29 14.52
N TRP A 201 10.84 -17.48 14.00
CA TRP A 201 11.42 -18.74 14.46
C TRP A 201 12.88 -18.94 14.03
N GLY A 202 13.49 -17.96 13.32
CA GLY A 202 14.88 -18.01 12.89
C GLY A 202 15.09 -18.69 11.54
N VAL A 203 14.05 -19.04 10.82
CA VAL A 203 14.18 -19.57 9.45
C VAL A 203 14.66 -18.44 8.53
N GLY A 204 15.81 -18.63 7.89
CA GLY A 204 16.38 -17.68 6.93
C GLY A 204 15.47 -17.47 5.72
N GLN A 205 15.61 -16.34 5.03
CA GLN A 205 14.82 -16.02 3.84
C GLN A 205 15.03 -17.02 2.68
N GLY A 206 16.21 -17.66 2.62
CA GLY A 206 16.66 -18.40 1.46
C GLY A 206 17.03 -17.43 0.32
N PHE A 207 16.72 -17.80 -0.92
CA PHE A 207 16.96 -16.96 -2.08
C PHE A 207 15.70 -16.26 -2.58
N TYR A 208 15.88 -15.20 -3.34
CA TYR A 208 14.82 -14.40 -3.93
C TYR A 208 14.11 -15.15 -5.08
N ILE A 209 12.78 -15.06 -5.12
CA ILE A 209 11.94 -15.65 -6.17
C ILE A 209 10.89 -14.63 -6.58
N VAL A 210 10.70 -14.44 -7.88
CA VAL A 210 9.55 -13.71 -8.42
C VAL A 210 8.54 -14.72 -8.96
N TRP A 211 7.39 -14.82 -8.29
CA TRP A 211 6.32 -15.69 -8.77
C TRP A 211 5.49 -14.99 -9.86
N PRO A 212 5.09 -15.71 -10.91
CA PRO A 212 4.15 -15.17 -11.89
C PRO A 212 2.82 -14.85 -11.18
N LEU A 213 2.22 -13.71 -11.51
CA LEU A 213 0.99 -13.16 -10.94
C LEU A 213 1.08 -12.72 -9.46
N VAL A 214 1.90 -13.37 -8.64
CA VAL A 214 2.03 -13.08 -7.20
C VAL A 214 3.07 -11.98 -6.95
N GLY A 215 4.18 -11.98 -7.71
CA GLY A 215 5.24 -10.98 -7.58
C GLY A 215 6.41 -11.39 -6.69
N PRO A 216 7.07 -10.41 -6.02
CA PRO A 216 8.27 -10.62 -5.22
C PRO A 216 8.02 -11.54 -4.02
N SER A 217 8.91 -12.50 -3.78
CA SER A 217 8.86 -13.44 -2.69
C SER A 217 10.27 -13.96 -2.35
N SER A 218 10.36 -14.86 -1.38
CA SER A 218 11.55 -15.65 -1.06
C SER A 218 11.16 -17.12 -0.89
N VAL A 219 12.16 -18.01 -0.80
CA VAL A 219 11.90 -19.44 -0.52
C VAL A 219 11.05 -19.59 0.74
N ARG A 220 11.43 -18.91 1.83
CA ARG A 220 10.66 -18.94 3.08
C ARG A 220 9.25 -18.40 2.90
N ASP A 221 9.14 -17.20 2.30
CA ASP A 221 7.87 -16.49 2.24
C ASP A 221 6.91 -17.09 1.19
N SER A 222 7.40 -18.02 0.34
CA SER A 222 6.55 -18.83 -0.55
C SER A 222 5.57 -19.73 0.23
N ILE A 223 5.79 -19.95 1.54
CA ILE A 223 4.81 -20.63 2.41
C ILE A 223 3.49 -19.86 2.49
N ASP A 224 3.51 -18.54 2.26
CA ASP A 224 2.29 -17.74 2.29
C ASP A 224 1.32 -18.13 1.17
N ILE A 225 1.84 -18.59 0.02
CA ILE A 225 1.02 -19.13 -1.08
C ILE A 225 0.29 -20.41 -0.62
N ALA A 226 1.02 -21.29 0.10
CA ALA A 226 0.41 -22.49 0.66
C ALA A 226 -0.60 -22.13 1.76
N SER A 227 -0.30 -21.13 2.60
CA SER A 227 -1.22 -20.69 3.65
C SER A 227 -2.53 -20.15 3.08
N GLU A 228 -2.49 -19.43 1.97
CA GLU A 228 -3.71 -18.99 1.29
C GLU A 228 -4.54 -20.18 0.82
N TYR A 229 -3.91 -21.22 0.28
CA TYR A 229 -4.62 -22.40 -0.17
C TYR A 229 -5.35 -23.14 0.99
N PHE A 230 -4.70 -23.26 2.17
CA PHE A 230 -5.24 -24.03 3.29
C PHE A 230 -6.07 -23.19 4.27
N LEU A 231 -5.80 -21.92 4.43
CA LEU A 231 -6.41 -21.09 5.49
C LEU A 231 -7.38 -20.04 4.96
N TYR A 232 -7.33 -19.75 3.66
CA TYR A 232 -8.19 -18.70 3.10
C TYR A 232 -9.55 -19.29 2.71
N PRO A 233 -10.67 -18.81 3.27
CA PRO A 233 -11.98 -19.41 3.05
C PRO A 233 -12.42 -19.51 1.58
N LEU A 234 -11.95 -18.63 0.72
CA LEU A 234 -12.24 -18.69 -0.71
C LEU A 234 -11.67 -19.93 -1.41
N SER A 235 -10.61 -20.55 -0.88
CA SER A 235 -10.03 -21.76 -1.47
C SER A 235 -11.01 -22.93 -1.47
N TYR A 236 -11.97 -22.91 -0.54
CA TYR A 236 -12.99 -23.96 -0.42
C TYR A 236 -14.24 -23.70 -1.26
N THR A 237 -14.27 -22.61 -2.03
CA THR A 237 -15.42 -22.34 -2.93
C THR A 237 -15.57 -23.39 -4.02
N SER A 238 -14.50 -24.09 -4.40
CA SER A 238 -14.55 -25.20 -5.38
C SER A 238 -15.40 -26.39 -4.92
N GLU A 239 -15.63 -26.55 -3.60
CA GLU A 239 -16.51 -27.58 -3.04
C GLU A 239 -18.00 -27.28 -3.29
N ILE A 240 -18.35 -26.01 -3.47
CA ILE A 240 -19.75 -25.54 -3.55
C ILE A 240 -20.07 -24.82 -4.87
N ALA A 241 -19.06 -24.47 -5.65
CA ALA A 241 -19.19 -23.75 -6.92
C ALA A 241 -18.17 -24.29 -7.94
N PRO A 242 -18.36 -24.07 -9.25
CA PRO A 242 -17.36 -24.43 -10.25
C PRO A 242 -15.97 -23.84 -9.94
N TRP A 243 -14.92 -24.59 -10.23
CA TRP A 243 -13.52 -24.24 -9.92
C TRP A 243 -13.10 -22.83 -10.39
N TYR A 244 -13.65 -22.35 -11.51
CA TYR A 244 -13.32 -21.03 -12.06
C TYR A 244 -13.83 -19.87 -11.20
N VAL A 245 -14.82 -20.09 -10.33
CA VAL A 245 -15.37 -19.05 -9.44
C VAL A 245 -14.30 -18.52 -8.49
N TYR A 246 -13.45 -19.39 -7.96
CA TYR A 246 -12.31 -18.98 -7.16
C TYR A 246 -11.43 -17.95 -7.89
N TYR A 247 -11.05 -18.25 -9.13
CA TYR A 247 -10.18 -17.36 -9.92
C TYR A 247 -10.86 -16.04 -10.29
N ILE A 248 -12.16 -16.07 -10.58
CA ILE A 248 -12.94 -14.84 -10.84
C ILE A 248 -12.94 -13.94 -9.61
N VAL A 249 -13.22 -14.50 -8.42
CA VAL A 249 -13.27 -13.72 -7.17
C VAL A 249 -11.89 -13.20 -6.80
N ARG A 250 -10.83 -13.99 -6.99
CA ARG A 250 -9.44 -13.55 -6.76
C ARG A 250 -9.04 -12.44 -7.74
N SER A 251 -9.37 -12.57 -9.02
CA SER A 251 -9.12 -11.52 -10.01
C SER A 251 -9.87 -10.24 -9.68
N TYR A 252 -11.12 -10.34 -9.23
CA TYR A 252 -11.89 -9.19 -8.78
C TYR A 252 -11.27 -8.51 -7.54
N GLN A 253 -10.83 -9.30 -6.57
CA GLN A 253 -10.09 -8.79 -5.39
C GLN A 253 -8.85 -8.02 -5.82
N GLU A 254 -8.09 -8.53 -6.81
CA GLU A 254 -6.86 -7.88 -7.29
C GLU A 254 -7.16 -6.60 -8.07
N VAL A 255 -8.17 -6.60 -8.94
CA VAL A 255 -8.64 -5.38 -9.64
C VAL A 255 -9.07 -4.32 -8.64
N ASN A 256 -9.86 -4.69 -7.62
CA ASN A 256 -10.30 -3.75 -6.58
C ASN A 256 -9.11 -3.19 -5.79
N SER A 257 -8.18 -4.05 -5.36
CA SER A 257 -6.96 -3.66 -4.63
C SER A 257 -6.10 -2.69 -5.45
N THR A 258 -5.85 -3.04 -6.72
CA THR A 258 -5.10 -2.20 -7.66
C THR A 258 -5.78 -0.86 -7.89
N SER A 259 -7.11 -0.81 -8.00
CA SER A 259 -7.86 0.43 -8.23
C SER A 259 -7.69 1.48 -7.12
N LEU A 260 -7.33 1.04 -5.92
CA LEU A 260 -7.08 1.88 -4.75
C LEU A 260 -5.63 2.36 -4.65
N ARG A 261 -4.70 1.75 -5.43
CA ARG A 261 -3.26 1.99 -5.37
C ARG A 261 -2.64 2.31 -6.74
N ILE A 262 -3.46 2.76 -7.70
CA ILE A 262 -2.95 3.20 -9.00
C ILE A 262 -2.03 4.41 -8.79
N GLY A 263 -0.81 4.32 -9.30
CA GLY A 263 0.24 5.33 -9.17
C GLY A 263 1.39 4.92 -8.27
N ASP A 264 1.17 4.07 -7.25
CA ASP A 264 2.22 3.66 -6.30
C ASP A 264 3.33 2.88 -6.99
N TYR A 265 2.95 1.91 -7.83
CA TYR A 265 3.89 1.08 -8.57
C TYR A 265 4.65 1.88 -9.64
N GLU A 266 3.93 2.75 -10.34
CA GLU A 266 4.49 3.63 -11.36
C GLU A 266 5.52 4.58 -10.76
N ALA A 267 5.19 5.21 -9.63
CA ALA A 267 6.09 6.13 -8.94
C ALA A 267 7.40 5.43 -8.51
N LEU A 268 7.29 4.21 -7.96
CA LEU A 268 8.45 3.42 -7.59
C LEU A 268 9.31 3.05 -8.81
N LYS A 269 8.67 2.64 -9.90
CA LYS A 269 9.35 2.27 -11.15
C LYS A 269 10.04 3.47 -11.81
N GLU A 270 9.40 4.63 -11.81
CA GLU A 270 9.94 5.86 -12.40
C GLU A 270 11.12 6.42 -11.61
N ALA A 271 11.10 6.28 -10.28
CA ALA A 271 12.17 6.73 -9.41
C ALA A 271 13.42 5.84 -9.45
N ALA A 272 13.32 4.60 -9.99
CA ALA A 272 14.38 3.62 -9.93
C ALA A 272 15.20 3.56 -11.24
N ILE A 273 16.53 3.49 -11.12
CA ILE A 273 17.44 3.24 -12.26
C ILE A 273 17.23 1.81 -12.79
N ASP A 274 17.17 0.82 -11.90
CA ASP A 274 16.80 -0.57 -12.22
C ASP A 274 15.57 -0.95 -11.37
N PRO A 275 14.37 -0.94 -11.97
CA PRO A 275 13.13 -1.25 -11.23
C PRO A 275 13.10 -2.65 -10.62
N TYR A 276 13.76 -3.63 -11.25
CA TYR A 276 13.84 -4.98 -10.70
C TYR A 276 14.61 -5.00 -9.37
N LEU A 277 15.79 -4.36 -9.34
CA LEU A 277 16.61 -4.28 -8.14
C LEU A 277 15.92 -3.47 -7.04
N ALA A 278 15.32 -2.34 -7.40
CA ALA A 278 14.59 -1.49 -6.46
C ALA A 278 13.43 -2.24 -5.78
N ILE A 279 12.65 -3.00 -6.54
CA ILE A 279 11.53 -3.79 -6.02
C ILE A 279 12.03 -4.96 -5.16
N ARG A 280 13.12 -5.63 -5.56
CA ARG A 280 13.74 -6.68 -4.74
C ARG A 280 14.20 -6.12 -3.40
N ASP A 281 14.91 -5.00 -3.42
CA ASP A 281 15.47 -4.41 -2.22
C ASP A 281 14.36 -3.84 -1.31
N ALA A 282 13.33 -3.21 -1.87
CA ALA A 282 12.14 -2.77 -1.13
C ALA A 282 11.42 -3.96 -0.46
N TYR A 283 11.26 -5.09 -1.18
CA TYR A 283 10.69 -6.31 -0.63
C TYR A 283 11.52 -6.82 0.57
N VAL A 284 12.84 -6.91 0.44
CA VAL A 284 13.72 -7.40 1.50
C VAL A 284 13.67 -6.49 2.73
N GLN A 285 13.72 -5.17 2.53
CA GLN A 285 13.60 -4.18 3.60
C GLN A 285 12.27 -4.30 4.33
N TYR A 286 11.17 -4.41 3.59
CA TYR A 286 9.83 -4.59 4.14
C TYR A 286 9.73 -5.87 5.00
N ARG A 287 10.17 -7.03 4.46
CA ARG A 287 10.11 -8.31 5.16
C ARG A 287 10.99 -8.31 6.42
N TRP A 288 12.20 -7.77 6.34
CA TRP A 288 13.10 -7.66 7.47
C TRP A 288 12.52 -6.78 8.57
N LYS A 289 12.01 -5.59 8.23
CA LYS A 289 11.36 -4.68 9.16
C LYS A 289 10.15 -5.34 9.83
N LYS A 290 9.33 -6.05 9.05
CA LYS A 290 8.17 -6.79 9.54
C LYS A 290 8.52 -7.84 10.59
N ILE A 291 9.61 -8.57 10.41
CA ILE A 291 10.10 -9.56 11.39
C ILE A 291 10.65 -8.87 12.64
N LYS A 292 11.43 -7.81 12.48
CA LYS A 292 12.03 -7.04 13.59
C LYS A 292 10.98 -6.39 14.47
N LEU A 293 9.96 -5.79 13.89
CA LEU A 293 8.90 -5.09 14.63
C LEU A 293 7.85 -6.02 15.22
N LYS A 294 7.95 -7.32 15.00
CA LYS A 294 7.11 -8.38 15.59
C LYS A 294 5.66 -7.96 15.84
N GLY A 295 4.83 -8.01 14.79
CA GLY A 295 3.41 -7.68 14.90
C GLY A 295 3.07 -6.19 15.03
N ALA A 296 4.00 -5.29 14.65
CA ALA A 296 3.69 -3.86 14.60
C ALA A 296 2.56 -3.55 13.60
N PRO A 297 1.72 -2.54 13.89
CA PRO A 297 0.70 -2.08 12.96
C PRO A 297 1.27 -1.74 11.58
N ILE A 298 0.48 -1.97 10.53
CA ILE A 298 0.89 -1.76 9.12
C ILE A 298 1.41 -0.35 8.88
N GLU A 299 0.87 0.63 9.56
CA GLU A 299 1.25 2.05 9.44
C GLU A 299 2.72 2.31 9.78
N GLN A 300 3.33 1.51 10.68
CA GLN A 300 4.76 1.59 11.00
C GLN A 300 5.65 0.85 10.00
N LEU A 301 5.06 0.04 9.13
CA LEU A 301 5.77 -0.80 8.16
C LEU A 301 5.83 -0.16 6.76
N ALA A 302 5.11 0.93 6.52
CA ALA A 302 5.10 1.60 5.22
C ALA A 302 6.49 2.14 4.86
N PRO A 303 6.97 1.95 3.63
CA PRO A 303 8.22 2.54 3.18
C PRO A 303 8.08 4.07 3.21
N GLY A 304 8.94 4.73 3.98
CA GLY A 304 8.90 6.18 4.15
C GLY A 304 8.19 6.68 5.40
N GLY A 305 7.99 5.83 6.43
CA GLY A 305 7.29 6.14 7.68
C GLY A 305 7.61 7.53 8.24
N VAL A 306 6.92 8.54 7.73
CA VAL A 306 6.84 9.85 8.37
C VAL A 306 5.95 9.65 9.59
N ARG A 307 6.55 9.67 10.76
CA ARG A 307 5.84 9.75 12.02
C ARG A 307 5.06 11.06 12.00
N LEU A 308 3.77 11.00 11.74
CA LEU A 308 2.90 12.11 12.05
C LEU A 308 2.74 12.12 13.58
N GLU A 309 3.62 12.83 14.26
CA GLU A 309 3.38 13.20 15.65
C GLU A 309 2.12 14.08 15.69
N LYS A 310 1.16 13.62 16.49
CA LYS A 310 -0.01 14.43 16.87
C LYS A 310 0.39 15.46 17.89
#